data_34c69ace8aa51c83ac33c967b26273bc
#
_entry.id   34c69ace8aa51c83ac33c967b26273bc
#
_cell.length_a   1.000
_cell.length_b   1.000
_cell.length_c   1.000
_cell.angle_alpha   90.00
_cell.angle_beta   90.00
_cell.angle_gamma   90.00
#
_symmetry.space_group_name_H-M   'P 1'
#
loop_
_entity.id
_entity.type
_entity.pdbx_description
1 polymer ?
#
loop_
_entity_poly.entity_id
_entity_poly.type
_entity_poly.pdbx_seq_one_letter_code
_entity_poly.pdbx_strand_id
1 'polypeptide(L)'
;MSNARTTASRSTEAADRLRLLDAFYTDFDEDLPFWFGMAQRFGGPVLELGSGSGRVLRPLAEAGLQVVGVDHDPLALRKTQRLLELTTSIRVGLIQAELPNLPLGGAFPLTIVPCNTFAYFDDAATAALLRAVRRLLPPGAGLALDLPGPAAASDVAPGAGWHDHFEEPATGSQVEVSAHQGPPDTDGAVPVVWQFDELLPDGHTVRHHFELRYHPRSTDALQRLLDPAGFRLAETYGGYDGRPYLEEEPTLLVLALAVA
;
A
#
# COMPACT_ATOMS: atom_id res chain seq x y z
N MET A 1 4.54 -24.77 27.12
CA MET A 1 5.44 -23.57 27.23
C MET A 1 6.00 -23.09 25.89
N SER A 2 5.96 -23.89 24.80
CA SER A 2 6.46 -23.53 23.45
C SER A 2 5.62 -22.47 22.74
N ASN A 3 4.28 -22.55 22.79
CA ASN A 3 3.39 -21.65 22.03
C ASN A 3 3.42 -20.18 22.49
N ALA A 4 3.63 -19.90 23.78
CA ALA A 4 3.65 -18.53 24.29
C ALA A 4 4.91 -17.76 23.87
N ARG A 5 6.06 -18.43 23.78
CA ARG A 5 7.30 -17.80 23.28
C ARG A 5 7.25 -17.50 21.79
N THR A 6 6.64 -18.38 20.98
CA THR A 6 6.50 -18.20 19.54
C THR A 6 5.53 -17.05 19.22
N THR A 7 4.45 -16.89 19.99
CA THR A 7 3.47 -15.80 19.80
C THR A 7 4.05 -14.45 20.21
N ALA A 8 4.79 -14.37 21.32
CA ALA A 8 5.47 -13.14 21.75
C ALA A 8 6.54 -12.70 20.75
N SER A 9 7.34 -13.62 20.20
CA SER A 9 8.35 -13.32 19.16
C SER A 9 7.72 -12.76 17.89
N ARG A 10 6.62 -13.35 17.39
CA ARG A 10 5.91 -12.86 16.20
C ARG A 10 5.25 -11.49 16.40
N SER A 11 4.75 -11.20 17.60
CA SER A 11 4.17 -9.90 17.89
C SER A 11 5.21 -8.78 17.97
N THR A 12 6.41 -9.08 18.45
CA THR A 12 7.54 -8.15 18.47
C THR A 12 8.04 -7.87 17.06
N GLU A 13 8.22 -8.91 16.24
CA GLU A 13 8.64 -8.80 14.85
C GLU A 13 7.64 -7.97 14.00
N ALA A 14 6.34 -8.17 14.19
CA ALA A 14 5.31 -7.38 13.52
C ALA A 14 5.33 -5.90 13.94
N ALA A 15 5.57 -5.62 15.24
CA ALA A 15 5.68 -4.26 15.76
C ALA A 15 6.94 -3.55 15.24
N ASP A 16 8.09 -4.25 15.20
CA ASP A 16 9.33 -3.71 14.64
C ASP A 16 9.21 -3.44 13.14
N ARG A 17 8.58 -4.36 12.40
CA ARG A 17 8.29 -4.15 10.97
C ARG A 17 7.45 -2.90 10.75
N LEU A 18 6.34 -2.74 11.48
CA LEU A 18 5.48 -1.56 11.36
C LEU A 18 6.25 -0.29 11.69
N ARG A 19 7.00 -0.28 12.79
CA ARG A 19 7.79 0.88 13.24
C ARG A 19 8.80 1.32 12.20
N LEU A 20 9.60 0.37 11.68
CA LEU A 20 10.66 0.66 10.71
C LEU A 20 10.12 1.08 9.34
N LEU A 21 9.07 0.40 8.84
CA LEU A 21 8.42 0.82 7.59
C LEU A 21 7.76 2.19 7.72
N ASP A 22 7.08 2.46 8.82
CA ASP A 22 6.47 3.78 9.05
C ASP A 22 7.51 4.90 9.14
N ALA A 23 8.65 4.64 9.83
CA ALA A 23 9.74 5.60 9.90
C ALA A 23 10.35 5.85 8.52
N PHE A 24 10.57 4.80 7.74
CA PHE A 24 11.08 4.86 6.38
C PHE A 24 10.19 5.68 5.44
N TYR A 25 8.86 5.48 5.54
CA TYR A 25 7.90 6.21 4.71
C TYR A 25 7.43 7.55 5.31
N THR A 26 8.01 8.01 6.45
CA THR A 26 7.56 9.23 7.14
C THR A 26 7.62 10.47 6.24
N ASP A 27 8.70 10.60 5.49
CA ASP A 27 8.95 11.76 4.64
C ASP A 27 8.51 11.54 3.18
N PHE A 28 7.92 10.38 2.86
CA PHE A 28 7.42 10.11 1.53
C PHE A 28 6.03 10.73 1.35
N ASP A 29 5.99 11.88 0.68
CA ASP A 29 4.78 12.66 0.41
C ASP A 29 4.55 12.96 -1.09
N GLU A 30 5.46 12.50 -1.96
CA GLU A 30 5.40 12.74 -3.41
C GLU A 30 4.13 12.19 -4.07
N ASP A 31 3.52 11.16 -3.50
CA ASP A 31 2.29 10.55 -3.99
C ASP A 31 1.02 11.28 -3.53
N LEU A 32 1.08 12.06 -2.45
CA LEU A 32 -0.09 12.72 -1.87
C LEU A 32 -0.83 13.63 -2.86
N PRO A 33 -0.16 14.46 -3.68
CA PRO A 33 -0.85 15.27 -4.69
C PRO A 33 -1.70 14.45 -5.66
N PHE A 34 -1.25 13.26 -6.05
CA PHE A 34 -2.00 12.35 -6.91
C PHE A 34 -3.29 11.87 -6.23
N TRP A 35 -3.18 11.39 -4.99
CA TRP A 35 -4.36 10.92 -4.23
C TRP A 35 -5.35 12.03 -3.93
N PHE A 36 -4.86 13.24 -3.62
CA PHE A 36 -5.70 14.44 -3.49
C PHE A 36 -6.42 14.78 -4.79
N GLY A 37 -5.72 14.73 -5.92
CA GLY A 37 -6.31 14.95 -7.25
C GLY A 37 -7.45 13.97 -7.56
N MET A 38 -7.26 12.68 -7.24
CA MET A 38 -8.32 11.68 -7.36
C MET A 38 -9.50 11.98 -6.44
N ALA A 39 -9.24 12.35 -5.18
CA ALA A 39 -10.28 12.68 -4.23
C ALA A 39 -11.07 13.96 -4.62
N GLN A 40 -10.40 14.95 -5.19
CA GLN A 40 -11.07 16.14 -5.73
C GLN A 40 -11.96 15.81 -6.94
N ARG A 41 -11.50 14.91 -7.80
CA ARG A 41 -12.21 14.52 -9.02
C ARG A 41 -13.49 13.72 -8.73
N PHE A 42 -13.45 12.80 -7.77
CA PHE A 42 -14.55 11.87 -7.51
C PHE A 42 -15.38 12.25 -6.28
N GLY A 43 -14.82 13.04 -5.37
CA GLY A 43 -15.43 13.35 -4.08
C GLY A 43 -15.31 12.21 -3.07
N GLY A 44 -15.95 12.39 -1.91
CA GLY A 44 -15.98 11.42 -0.84
C GLY A 44 -17.39 10.87 -0.58
N PRO A 45 -17.53 9.81 0.22
CA PRO A 45 -16.46 9.20 1.03
C PRO A 45 -15.42 8.44 0.19
N VAL A 46 -14.14 8.55 0.59
CA VAL A 46 -13.03 7.81 -0.01
C VAL A 46 -12.81 6.52 0.78
N LEU A 47 -12.69 5.39 0.09
CA LEU A 47 -12.28 4.11 0.67
C LEU A 47 -10.80 3.89 0.38
N GLU A 48 -9.98 3.71 1.42
CA GLU A 48 -8.58 3.32 1.29
C GLU A 48 -8.37 1.87 1.72
N LEU A 49 -7.81 1.06 0.83
CA LEU A 49 -7.48 -0.34 1.10
C LEU A 49 -5.99 -0.50 1.37
N GLY A 50 -5.63 -1.19 2.45
CA GLY A 50 -4.27 -1.24 2.95
C GLY A 50 -3.86 0.09 3.57
N SER A 51 -4.72 0.69 4.40
CA SER A 51 -4.50 2.04 4.94
C SER A 51 -3.32 2.14 5.92
N GLY A 52 -2.84 1.01 6.43
CA GLY A 52 -1.70 0.96 7.33
C GLY A 52 -1.84 1.91 8.52
N SER A 53 -0.77 2.63 8.82
CA SER A 53 -0.72 3.66 9.85
C SER A 53 -1.31 5.01 9.43
N GLY A 54 -2.00 5.08 8.28
CA GLY A 54 -2.76 6.25 7.84
C GLY A 54 -1.96 7.33 7.13
N ARG A 55 -0.85 6.99 6.48
CA ARG A 55 0.01 7.94 5.76
C ARG A 55 -0.75 8.74 4.71
N VAL A 56 -1.60 8.09 3.91
CA VAL A 56 -2.46 8.76 2.90
C VAL A 56 -3.81 9.15 3.49
N LEU A 57 -4.43 8.26 4.26
CA LEU A 57 -5.74 8.47 4.88
C LEU A 57 -5.82 9.76 5.72
N ARG A 58 -4.82 9.99 6.59
CA ARG A 58 -4.84 11.12 7.51
C ARG A 58 -4.81 12.48 6.79
N PRO A 59 -3.89 12.76 5.84
CA PRO A 59 -3.91 14.02 5.10
C PRO A 59 -5.22 14.27 4.34
N LEU A 60 -5.82 13.24 3.75
CA LEU A 60 -7.14 13.37 3.10
C LEU A 60 -8.23 13.75 4.09
N ALA A 61 -8.22 13.13 5.28
CA ALA A 61 -9.16 13.46 6.34
C ALA A 61 -8.95 14.88 6.88
N GLU A 62 -7.70 15.29 7.10
CA GLU A 62 -7.32 16.65 7.55
C GLU A 62 -7.76 17.73 6.54
N ALA A 63 -7.81 17.39 5.25
CA ALA A 63 -8.40 18.25 4.22
C ALA A 63 -9.95 18.28 4.22
N GLY A 64 -10.60 17.62 5.18
CA GLY A 64 -12.05 17.64 5.36
C GLY A 64 -12.82 16.56 4.60
N LEU A 65 -12.15 15.61 3.99
CA LEU A 65 -12.78 14.48 3.30
C LEU A 65 -13.28 13.44 4.31
N GLN A 66 -14.40 12.78 3.99
CA GLN A 66 -14.79 11.57 4.68
C GLN A 66 -13.96 10.40 4.13
N VAL A 67 -13.24 9.70 5.01
CA VAL A 67 -12.37 8.59 4.61
C VAL A 67 -12.69 7.35 5.44
N VAL A 68 -12.65 6.20 4.79
CA VAL A 68 -12.72 4.88 5.44
C VAL A 68 -11.46 4.11 5.09
N GLY A 69 -10.68 3.75 6.09
CA GLY A 69 -9.48 2.93 5.94
C GLY A 69 -9.75 1.47 6.31
N VAL A 70 -9.26 0.56 5.50
CA VAL A 70 -9.30 -0.88 5.76
C VAL A 70 -7.88 -1.41 5.80
N ASP A 71 -7.52 -2.12 6.87
CA ASP A 71 -6.26 -2.82 6.99
C ASP A 71 -6.42 -4.11 7.80
N HIS A 72 -5.53 -5.07 7.60
CA HIS A 72 -5.53 -6.31 8.36
C HIS A 72 -4.77 -6.17 9.70
N ASP A 73 -3.79 -5.24 9.75
CA ASP A 73 -2.92 -5.06 10.91
C ASP A 73 -3.57 -4.18 12.00
N PRO A 74 -3.96 -4.79 13.14
CA PRO A 74 -4.54 -4.02 14.23
C PRO A 74 -3.56 -3.05 14.91
N LEU A 75 -2.23 -3.24 14.76
CA LEU A 75 -1.24 -2.31 15.31
C LEU A 75 -1.23 -1.03 14.48
N ALA A 76 -1.22 -1.16 13.16
CA ALA A 76 -1.29 -0.05 12.22
C ALA A 76 -2.55 0.78 12.44
N LEU A 77 -3.72 0.13 12.50
CA LEU A 77 -5.00 0.82 12.74
C LEU A 77 -5.05 1.54 14.10
N ARG A 78 -4.48 0.94 15.16
CA ARG A 78 -4.39 1.62 16.46
C ARG A 78 -3.48 2.86 16.40
N LYS A 79 -2.38 2.80 15.63
CA LYS A 79 -1.51 3.96 15.43
C LYS A 79 -2.27 5.07 14.70
N THR A 80 -2.96 4.73 13.61
CA THR A 80 -3.82 5.66 12.87
C THR A 80 -4.85 6.31 13.78
N GLN A 81 -5.57 5.53 14.57
CA GLN A 81 -6.58 6.04 15.49
C GLN A 81 -6.00 7.05 16.49
N ARG A 82 -4.86 6.74 17.11
CA ARG A 82 -4.18 7.65 18.05
C ARG A 82 -3.78 8.97 17.40
N LEU A 83 -3.28 8.93 16.15
CA LEU A 83 -2.91 10.15 15.42
C LEU A 83 -4.15 11.00 15.11
N LEU A 84 -5.29 10.37 14.77
CA LEU A 84 -6.55 11.06 14.49
C LEU A 84 -7.20 11.66 15.75
N GLU A 85 -7.02 11.06 16.93
CA GLU A 85 -7.53 11.61 18.21
C GLU A 85 -6.91 12.97 18.56
N LEU A 86 -5.74 13.28 18.00
CA LEU A 86 -5.08 14.58 18.15
C LEU A 86 -5.68 15.67 17.24
N THR A 87 -6.55 15.29 16.31
CA THR A 87 -7.14 16.18 15.30
C THR A 87 -8.67 16.22 15.52
N THR A 88 -9.20 17.37 15.94
CA THR A 88 -10.65 17.54 16.19
C THR A 88 -11.43 17.66 14.89
N SER A 89 -12.60 17.02 14.80
CA SER A 89 -13.60 17.10 13.71
C SER A 89 -13.37 16.26 12.44
N ILE A 90 -12.46 15.31 12.45
CA ILE A 90 -12.23 14.43 11.29
C ILE A 90 -13.25 13.27 11.29
N ARG A 91 -13.80 12.97 10.09
CA ARG A 91 -14.72 11.84 9.87
C ARG A 91 -13.96 10.69 9.22
N VAL A 92 -13.40 9.80 10.06
CA VAL A 92 -12.67 8.61 9.63
C VAL A 92 -13.32 7.36 10.19
N GLY A 93 -13.57 6.39 9.32
CA GLY A 93 -13.87 5.02 9.72
C GLY A 93 -12.62 4.15 9.60
N LEU A 94 -12.30 3.35 10.62
CA LEU A 94 -11.21 2.38 10.56
C LEU A 94 -11.79 0.98 10.73
N ILE A 95 -11.44 0.07 9.82
CA ILE A 95 -11.99 -1.28 9.77
C ILE A 95 -10.85 -2.27 9.68
N GLN A 96 -10.80 -3.18 10.65
CA GLN A 96 -9.89 -4.31 10.56
C GLN A 96 -10.52 -5.41 9.70
N ALA A 97 -9.91 -5.68 8.55
CA ALA A 97 -10.34 -6.77 7.67
C ALA A 97 -9.18 -7.27 6.82
N GLU A 98 -9.23 -8.57 6.53
CA GLU A 98 -8.32 -9.23 5.58
C GLU A 98 -8.91 -9.12 4.17
N LEU A 99 -8.17 -8.50 3.25
CA LEU A 99 -8.57 -8.44 1.84
C LEU A 99 -8.50 -9.84 1.19
N PRO A 100 -9.46 -10.22 0.35
CA PRO A 100 -10.53 -9.41 -0.25
C PRO A 100 -11.84 -9.34 0.56
N ASN A 101 -11.88 -9.79 1.81
CA ASN A 101 -13.10 -9.82 2.62
C ASN A 101 -13.40 -8.41 3.16
N LEU A 102 -14.26 -7.66 2.46
CA LEU A 102 -14.67 -6.32 2.84
C LEU A 102 -16.03 -6.38 3.57
N PRO A 103 -16.07 -6.26 4.91
CA PRO A 103 -17.32 -6.25 5.68
C PRO A 103 -17.96 -4.87 5.65
N LEU A 104 -18.10 -4.31 4.46
CA LEU A 104 -18.59 -2.97 4.20
C LEU A 104 -19.87 -2.99 3.38
N GLY A 105 -20.74 -2.06 3.69
CA GLY A 105 -21.85 -1.62 2.85
C GLY A 105 -21.70 -0.14 2.51
N GLY A 106 -22.51 0.34 1.61
CA GLY A 106 -22.50 1.74 1.20
C GLY A 106 -22.04 1.95 -0.24
N ALA A 107 -21.87 3.20 -0.61
CA ALA A 107 -21.42 3.61 -1.93
C ALA A 107 -20.24 4.57 -1.79
N PHE A 108 -19.11 4.18 -2.37
CA PHE A 108 -17.90 4.99 -2.41
C PHE A 108 -17.69 5.51 -3.83
N PRO A 109 -17.67 6.82 -4.05
CA PRO A 109 -17.35 7.38 -5.36
C PRO A 109 -15.88 7.19 -5.73
N LEU A 110 -15.01 6.93 -4.74
CA LEU A 110 -13.60 6.65 -4.94
C LEU A 110 -13.11 5.56 -3.97
N THR A 111 -12.41 4.58 -4.53
CA THR A 111 -11.54 3.67 -3.78
C THR A 111 -10.11 3.89 -4.21
N ILE A 112 -9.18 4.01 -3.25
CA ILE A 112 -7.74 4.11 -3.50
C ILE A 112 -7.02 2.92 -2.89
N VAL A 113 -5.94 2.48 -3.54
CA VAL A 113 -5.09 1.38 -3.08
C VAL A 113 -3.62 1.80 -3.21
N PRO A 114 -3.12 2.63 -2.29
CA PRO A 114 -1.76 3.17 -2.35
C PRO A 114 -0.67 2.16 -1.95
N CYS A 115 0.60 2.57 -2.17
CA CYS A 115 1.80 1.90 -1.69
C CYS A 115 1.96 0.46 -2.18
N ASN A 116 1.67 0.23 -3.45
CA ASN A 116 1.79 -1.09 -4.08
C ASN A 116 0.95 -2.20 -3.39
N THR A 117 0.00 -1.83 -2.53
CA THR A 117 -0.85 -2.81 -1.81
C THR A 117 -1.54 -3.78 -2.76
N PHE A 118 -1.96 -3.31 -3.93
CA PHE A 118 -2.60 -4.14 -4.94
C PHE A 118 -1.68 -5.22 -5.51
N ALA A 119 -0.38 -4.99 -5.51
CA ALA A 119 0.62 -5.92 -6.04
C ALA A 119 0.88 -7.14 -5.14
N TYR A 120 0.42 -7.14 -3.88
CA TYR A 120 0.56 -8.31 -3.00
C TYR A 120 -0.34 -9.49 -3.37
N PHE A 121 -1.34 -9.27 -4.22
CA PHE A 121 -2.33 -10.26 -4.56
C PHE A 121 -2.01 -10.94 -5.90
N ASP A 122 -2.06 -12.27 -5.95
CA ASP A 122 -2.06 -13.03 -7.19
C ASP A 122 -3.33 -12.71 -8.03
N ASP A 123 -3.42 -13.26 -9.22
CA ASP A 123 -4.55 -12.97 -10.13
C ASP A 123 -5.90 -13.46 -9.57
N ALA A 124 -5.94 -14.57 -8.84
CA ALA A 124 -7.16 -15.09 -8.25
C ALA A 124 -7.66 -14.20 -7.10
N ALA A 125 -6.75 -13.82 -6.19
CA ALA A 125 -7.05 -12.93 -5.10
C ALA A 125 -7.39 -11.51 -5.59
N THR A 126 -6.67 -11.02 -6.63
CA THR A 126 -6.94 -9.74 -7.31
C THR A 126 -8.35 -9.73 -7.91
N ALA A 127 -8.74 -10.78 -8.65
CA ALA A 127 -10.08 -10.87 -9.20
C ALA A 127 -11.16 -10.92 -8.10
N ALA A 128 -10.89 -11.57 -6.97
CA ALA A 128 -11.79 -11.58 -5.82
C ALA A 128 -11.90 -10.18 -5.17
N LEU A 129 -10.77 -9.47 -5.00
CA LEU A 129 -10.72 -8.12 -4.48
C LEU A 129 -11.49 -7.15 -5.37
N LEU A 130 -11.25 -7.18 -6.68
CA LEU A 130 -11.96 -6.33 -7.64
C LEU A 130 -13.46 -6.53 -7.58
N ARG A 131 -13.95 -7.79 -7.51
CA ARG A 131 -15.38 -8.06 -7.33
C ARG A 131 -15.92 -7.55 -6.00
N ALA A 132 -15.14 -7.64 -4.92
CA ALA A 132 -15.53 -7.12 -3.62
C ALA A 132 -15.65 -5.58 -3.65
N VAL A 133 -14.67 -4.90 -4.23
CA VAL A 133 -14.66 -3.44 -4.41
C VAL A 133 -15.81 -3.01 -5.33
N ARG A 134 -16.04 -3.72 -6.45
CA ARG A 134 -17.10 -3.37 -7.41
C ARG A 134 -18.49 -3.24 -6.77
N ARG A 135 -18.79 -4.07 -5.76
CA ARG A 135 -20.07 -4.00 -5.02
C ARG A 135 -20.26 -2.72 -4.21
N LEU A 136 -19.16 -2.02 -3.91
CA LEU A 136 -19.15 -0.80 -3.11
C LEU A 136 -19.10 0.47 -3.97
N LEU A 137 -18.87 0.35 -5.27
CA LEU A 137 -18.71 1.47 -6.17
C LEU A 137 -19.96 1.65 -7.06
N PRO A 138 -20.61 2.81 -7.05
CA PRO A 138 -21.66 3.10 -8.04
C PRO A 138 -21.06 3.20 -9.44
N PRO A 139 -21.88 3.06 -10.50
CA PRO A 139 -21.42 3.28 -11.87
C PRO A 139 -20.74 4.65 -12.03
N GLY A 140 -19.59 4.68 -12.69
CA GLY A 140 -18.76 5.88 -12.86
C GLY A 140 -17.83 6.21 -11.71
N ALA A 141 -17.89 5.49 -10.58
CA ALA A 141 -16.96 5.65 -9.48
C ALA A 141 -15.54 5.21 -9.86
N GLY A 142 -14.54 5.82 -9.22
CA GLY A 142 -13.12 5.56 -9.47
C GLY A 142 -12.53 4.49 -8.57
N LEU A 143 -11.70 3.63 -9.15
CA LEU A 143 -10.72 2.80 -8.47
C LEU A 143 -9.33 3.27 -8.91
N ALA A 144 -8.59 3.91 -8.02
CA ALA A 144 -7.23 4.36 -8.29
C ALA A 144 -6.24 3.54 -7.47
N LEU A 145 -5.16 3.09 -8.10
CA LEU A 145 -4.14 2.26 -7.46
C LEU A 145 -2.77 2.49 -8.07
N ASP A 146 -1.74 2.17 -7.33
CA ASP A 146 -0.37 2.07 -7.80
C ASP A 146 0.14 0.63 -7.68
N LEU A 147 1.08 0.27 -8.53
CA LEU A 147 1.77 -1.01 -8.50
C LEU A 147 3.08 -0.95 -9.29
N PRO A 148 4.02 -1.89 -9.03
CA PRO A 148 5.19 -2.03 -9.86
C PRO A 148 4.79 -2.41 -11.29
N GLY A 149 5.29 -1.67 -12.27
CA GLY A 149 5.22 -2.05 -13.68
C GLY A 149 6.15 -3.24 -14.00
N PRO A 150 6.01 -3.86 -15.19
CA PRO A 150 6.91 -4.94 -15.62
C PRO A 150 8.39 -4.55 -15.60
N ALA A 151 8.73 -3.29 -15.91
CA ALA A 151 10.08 -2.77 -15.87
C ALA A 151 10.72 -2.86 -14.47
N ALA A 152 9.93 -2.68 -13.41
CA ALA A 152 10.42 -2.84 -12.04
C ALA A 152 10.96 -4.25 -11.75
N ALA A 153 10.49 -5.27 -12.47
CA ALA A 153 10.98 -6.65 -12.35
C ALA A 153 12.19 -6.94 -13.25
N SER A 154 12.41 -6.11 -14.29
CA SER A 154 13.40 -6.36 -15.35
C SER A 154 14.76 -5.72 -15.07
N ASP A 155 14.78 -4.59 -14.36
CA ASP A 155 15.98 -3.73 -14.27
C ASP A 155 16.92 -4.07 -13.10
N VAL A 156 16.61 -5.07 -12.31
CA VAL A 156 17.45 -5.44 -11.18
C VAL A 156 18.48 -6.48 -11.63
N ALA A 157 19.69 -6.03 -11.95
CA ALA A 157 20.82 -6.94 -12.07
C ALA A 157 20.91 -7.79 -10.77
N PRO A 158 21.21 -9.11 -10.88
CA PRO A 158 21.35 -9.95 -9.69
C PRO A 158 22.33 -9.34 -8.70
N GLY A 159 21.85 -8.97 -7.50
CA GLY A 159 22.64 -8.31 -6.46
C GLY A 159 22.66 -6.79 -6.52
N ALA A 160 21.97 -6.13 -7.46
CA ALA A 160 21.70 -4.72 -7.37
C ALA A 160 20.62 -4.50 -6.28
N GLY A 161 21.01 -3.87 -5.20
CA GLY A 161 20.13 -3.48 -4.10
C GLY A 161 19.96 -1.96 -4.11
N TRP A 162 18.80 -1.53 -3.66
CA TRP A 162 18.59 -0.14 -3.31
C TRP A 162 18.99 0.06 -1.84
N HIS A 163 19.65 1.16 -1.51
CA HIS A 163 20.12 1.49 -0.17
C HIS A 163 19.72 2.91 0.20
N ASP A 164 19.32 3.10 1.43
CA ASP A 164 19.05 4.41 2.02
C ASP A 164 19.37 4.38 3.53
N HIS A 165 19.28 5.52 4.19
CA HIS A 165 19.46 5.62 5.64
C HIS A 165 18.53 6.68 6.21
N PHE A 166 18.05 6.45 7.42
CA PHE A 166 17.19 7.38 8.13
C PHE A 166 17.40 7.28 9.65
N GLU A 167 16.96 8.31 10.37
CA GLU A 167 16.84 8.25 11.83
C GLU A 167 15.43 7.78 12.20
N GLU A 168 15.33 6.72 13.02
CA GLU A 168 14.03 6.25 13.52
C GLU A 168 13.55 7.20 14.64
N PRO A 169 12.41 7.92 14.45
CA PRO A 169 12.04 9.04 15.32
C PRO A 169 11.68 8.63 16.77
N ALA A 170 11.23 7.40 16.99
CA ALA A 170 10.81 6.96 18.32
C ALA A 170 11.98 6.54 19.21
N THR A 171 13.07 6.05 18.63
CA THR A 171 14.22 5.52 19.34
C THR A 171 15.47 6.39 19.19
N GLY A 172 15.55 7.24 18.15
CA GLY A 172 16.74 7.98 17.75
C GLY A 172 17.83 7.08 17.16
N SER A 173 17.49 5.84 16.79
CA SER A 173 18.43 4.92 16.17
C SER A 173 18.70 5.32 14.73
N GLN A 174 19.97 5.14 14.30
CA GLN A 174 20.32 5.25 12.89
C GLN A 174 20.01 3.93 12.20
N VAL A 175 19.26 3.98 11.10
CA VAL A 175 18.84 2.80 10.36
C VAL A 175 19.37 2.86 8.94
N GLU A 176 20.12 1.83 8.56
CA GLU A 176 20.47 1.57 7.17
C GLU A 176 19.45 0.59 6.58
N VAL A 177 18.82 0.95 5.48
CA VAL A 177 17.83 0.12 4.82
C VAL A 177 18.29 -0.30 3.45
N SER A 178 18.06 -1.55 3.09
CA SER A 178 18.30 -2.08 1.76
C SER A 178 17.15 -2.96 1.29
N ALA A 179 16.90 -2.97 0.00
CA ALA A 179 15.93 -3.86 -0.62
C ALA A 179 16.61 -4.66 -1.74
N HIS A 180 16.44 -5.96 -1.70
CA HIS A 180 16.98 -6.88 -2.70
C HIS A 180 15.86 -7.66 -3.35
N GLN A 181 15.83 -7.61 -4.67
CA GLN A 181 14.83 -8.29 -5.47
C GLN A 181 15.38 -9.63 -5.97
N GLY A 182 14.60 -10.70 -5.81
CA GLY A 182 14.86 -12.00 -6.38
C GLY A 182 14.27 -12.16 -7.78
N PRO A 183 14.64 -13.23 -8.49
CA PRO A 183 13.99 -13.57 -9.76
C PRO A 183 12.51 -13.89 -9.52
N PRO A 184 11.64 -13.67 -10.53
CA PRO A 184 10.25 -14.10 -10.45
C PRO A 184 10.16 -15.62 -10.16
N ASP A 185 9.27 -16.00 -9.29
CA ASP A 185 8.98 -17.39 -9.02
C ASP A 185 8.00 -18.01 -10.04
N THR A 186 7.54 -19.23 -9.80
CA THR A 186 6.76 -19.99 -10.77
C THR A 186 5.36 -19.42 -11.04
N ASP A 187 4.84 -18.58 -10.16
CA ASP A 187 3.56 -17.87 -10.33
C ASP A 187 3.74 -16.44 -10.84
N GLY A 188 4.99 -16.04 -11.12
CA GLY A 188 5.35 -14.72 -11.62
C GLY A 188 5.49 -13.66 -10.51
N ALA A 189 5.38 -14.04 -9.24
CA ALA A 189 5.64 -13.14 -8.13
C ALA A 189 7.14 -12.87 -7.99
N VAL A 190 7.47 -11.63 -7.71
CA VAL A 190 8.83 -11.16 -7.49
C VAL A 190 9.05 -11.00 -5.99
N PRO A 191 9.91 -11.82 -5.37
CA PRO A 191 10.25 -11.66 -3.98
C PRO A 191 11.16 -10.44 -3.78
N VAL A 192 10.85 -9.62 -2.78
CA VAL A 192 11.66 -8.47 -2.37
C VAL A 192 11.97 -8.63 -0.89
N VAL A 193 13.25 -8.75 -0.57
CA VAL A 193 13.73 -8.82 0.82
C VAL A 193 14.16 -7.42 1.24
N TRP A 194 13.47 -6.88 2.21
CA TRP A 194 13.85 -5.66 2.91
C TRP A 194 14.71 -6.01 4.11
N GLN A 195 15.85 -5.34 4.24
CA GLN A 195 16.74 -5.46 5.38
C GLN A 195 16.89 -4.08 6.01
N PHE A 196 16.69 -4.02 7.33
CA PHE A 196 16.93 -2.83 8.14
C PHE A 196 17.98 -3.16 9.18
N ASP A 197 19.12 -2.49 9.13
CA ASP A 197 20.21 -2.57 10.09
C ASP A 197 20.11 -1.37 11.03
N GLU A 198 19.53 -1.59 12.21
CA GLU A 198 19.28 -0.57 13.22
C GLU A 198 20.45 -0.49 14.19
N LEU A 199 21.18 0.64 14.19
CA LEU A 199 22.23 0.94 15.17
C LEU A 199 21.60 1.58 16.41
N LEU A 200 21.52 0.80 17.47
CA LEU A 200 20.97 1.23 18.75
C LEU A 200 21.91 2.22 19.47
N PRO A 201 21.38 3.06 20.39
CA PRO A 201 22.21 4.03 21.15
C PRO A 201 23.31 3.42 22.00
N ASP A 202 23.21 2.13 22.35
CA ASP A 202 24.23 1.38 23.10
C ASP A 202 25.36 0.83 22.21
N GLY A 203 25.31 1.06 20.90
CA GLY A 203 26.28 0.64 19.90
C GLY A 203 26.06 -0.75 19.31
N HIS A 204 25.00 -1.46 19.68
CA HIS A 204 24.63 -2.72 19.05
C HIS A 204 23.83 -2.50 17.77
N THR A 205 24.09 -3.33 16.75
CA THR A 205 23.27 -3.35 15.54
C THR A 205 22.29 -4.52 15.60
N VAL A 206 21.01 -4.21 15.37
CA VAL A 206 19.94 -5.20 15.23
C VAL A 206 19.51 -5.26 13.78
N ARG A 207 19.49 -6.45 13.20
CA ARG A 207 19.08 -6.67 11.82
C ARG A 207 17.66 -7.23 11.76
N HIS A 208 16.80 -6.56 11.01
CA HIS A 208 15.43 -6.97 10.72
C HIS A 208 15.30 -7.34 9.24
N HIS A 209 14.59 -8.42 8.94
CA HIS A 209 14.31 -8.87 7.57
C HIS A 209 12.82 -9.00 7.36
N PHE A 210 12.32 -8.43 6.25
CA PHE A 210 10.93 -8.54 5.83
C PHE A 210 10.89 -8.98 4.37
N GLU A 211 10.26 -10.10 4.09
CA GLU A 211 10.04 -10.55 2.73
C GLU A 211 8.64 -10.12 2.27
N LEU A 212 8.58 -9.47 1.12
CA LEU A 212 7.36 -9.13 0.43
C LEU A 212 7.38 -9.79 -0.94
N ARG A 213 6.22 -10.11 -1.47
CA ARG A 213 6.08 -10.67 -2.82
C ARG A 213 5.16 -9.78 -3.61
N TYR A 214 5.65 -9.29 -4.73
CA TYR A 214 4.89 -8.43 -5.64
C TYR A 214 4.56 -9.18 -6.91
N HIS A 215 3.38 -8.92 -7.45
CA HIS A 215 2.93 -9.37 -8.77
C HIS A 215 2.92 -8.15 -9.73
N PRO A 216 4.05 -7.83 -10.39
CA PRO A 216 4.10 -6.77 -11.39
C PRO A 216 3.15 -7.09 -12.54
N ARG A 217 2.46 -6.07 -13.05
CA ARG A 217 1.45 -6.27 -14.11
C ARG A 217 1.58 -5.22 -15.19
N SER A 218 1.48 -5.68 -16.45
CA SER A 218 1.27 -4.78 -17.58
C SER A 218 -0.18 -4.26 -17.59
N THR A 219 -0.40 -3.19 -18.33
CA THR A 219 -1.74 -2.63 -18.56
C THR A 219 -2.70 -3.66 -19.15
N ASP A 220 -2.24 -4.51 -20.08
CA ASP A 220 -3.03 -5.59 -20.69
C ASP A 220 -3.40 -6.67 -19.66
N ALA A 221 -2.48 -7.04 -18.77
CA ALA A 221 -2.78 -8.00 -17.70
C ALA A 221 -3.83 -7.45 -16.73
N LEU A 222 -3.70 -6.17 -16.37
CA LEU A 222 -4.70 -5.49 -15.52
C LEU A 222 -6.06 -5.41 -16.19
N GLN A 223 -6.13 -5.06 -17.47
CA GLN A 223 -7.39 -4.98 -18.19
C GLN A 223 -8.12 -6.33 -18.21
N ARG A 224 -7.40 -7.45 -18.41
CA ARG A 224 -7.99 -8.80 -18.33
C ARG A 224 -8.58 -9.13 -16.95
N LEU A 225 -8.11 -8.51 -15.87
CA LEU A 225 -8.65 -8.67 -14.52
C LEU A 225 -9.79 -7.69 -14.23
N LEU A 226 -9.69 -6.45 -14.74
CA LEU A 226 -10.64 -5.37 -14.52
C LEU A 226 -11.97 -5.61 -15.26
N ASP A 227 -11.90 -5.94 -16.55
CA ASP A 227 -13.10 -6.09 -17.40
C ASP A 227 -14.13 -7.11 -16.86
N PRO A 228 -13.73 -8.34 -16.48
CA PRO A 228 -14.68 -9.31 -15.92
C PRO A 228 -15.22 -8.91 -14.54
N ALA A 229 -14.51 -8.05 -13.82
CA ALA A 229 -14.93 -7.54 -12.52
C ALA A 229 -15.86 -6.31 -12.62
N GLY A 230 -16.15 -5.82 -13.84
CA GLY A 230 -17.03 -4.68 -14.06
C GLY A 230 -16.34 -3.33 -13.93
N PHE A 231 -15.05 -3.27 -14.27
CA PHE A 231 -14.28 -2.04 -14.37
C PHE A 231 -13.75 -1.85 -15.79
N ARG A 232 -13.59 -0.60 -16.19
CA ARG A 232 -12.91 -0.20 -17.42
C ARG A 232 -11.65 0.56 -17.05
N LEU A 233 -10.50 0.14 -17.57
CA LEU A 233 -9.26 0.91 -17.49
C LEU A 233 -9.47 2.25 -18.20
N ALA A 234 -9.33 3.35 -17.47
CA ALA A 234 -9.62 4.68 -17.98
C ALA A 234 -8.34 5.48 -18.27
N GLU A 235 -7.41 5.49 -17.33
CA GLU A 235 -6.18 6.27 -17.40
C GLU A 235 -5.04 5.51 -16.76
N THR A 236 -3.81 5.71 -17.28
CA THR A 236 -2.58 5.16 -16.74
C THR A 236 -1.50 6.24 -16.68
N TYR A 237 -0.69 6.23 -15.61
CA TYR A 237 0.37 7.20 -15.40
C TYR A 237 1.67 6.50 -14.99
N GLY A 238 2.82 7.06 -15.40
CA GLY A 238 4.16 6.57 -15.10
C GLY A 238 4.76 7.15 -13.81
N GLY A 239 4.02 8.02 -13.14
CA GLY A 239 4.46 8.64 -11.89
C GLY A 239 3.39 9.52 -11.27
N TYR A 240 3.59 9.90 -10.02
CA TYR A 240 2.65 10.73 -9.24
C TYR A 240 2.55 12.18 -9.75
N ASP A 241 3.43 12.60 -10.63
CA ASP A 241 3.35 13.87 -11.36
C ASP A 241 2.31 13.87 -12.50
N GLY A 242 1.66 12.72 -12.73
CA GLY A 242 0.61 12.57 -13.73
C GLY A 242 1.11 12.41 -15.17
N ARG A 243 2.41 12.17 -15.38
CA ARG A 243 2.94 11.88 -16.72
C ARG A 243 2.34 10.58 -17.28
N PRO A 244 2.13 10.48 -18.62
CA PRO A 244 1.64 9.25 -19.23
C PRO A 244 2.54 8.06 -18.92
N TYR A 245 1.94 6.89 -18.71
CA TYR A 245 2.68 5.65 -18.52
C TYR A 245 3.33 5.20 -19.82
N LEU A 246 4.60 4.83 -19.74
CA LEU A 246 5.35 4.11 -20.76
C LEU A 246 5.77 2.75 -20.18
N GLU A 247 5.96 1.75 -21.06
CA GLU A 247 6.27 0.38 -20.59
C GLU A 247 7.62 0.27 -19.84
N GLU A 248 8.51 1.22 -20.07
CA GLU A 248 9.81 1.33 -19.38
C GLU A 248 9.71 1.95 -17.97
N GLU A 249 8.55 2.49 -17.60
CA GLU A 249 8.37 3.08 -16.27
C GLU A 249 8.29 2.00 -15.20
N PRO A 250 9.05 2.14 -14.09
CA PRO A 250 9.02 1.16 -13.00
C PRO A 250 7.71 1.19 -12.20
N THR A 251 6.99 2.30 -12.24
CA THR A 251 5.73 2.52 -11.52
C THR A 251 4.58 2.67 -12.50
N LEU A 252 3.50 1.96 -12.25
CA LEU A 252 2.25 2.07 -12.98
C LEU A 252 1.14 2.53 -12.04
N LEU A 253 0.63 3.74 -12.28
CA LEU A 253 -0.58 4.23 -11.62
C LEU A 253 -1.77 4.04 -12.54
N VAL A 254 -2.87 3.62 -11.98
CA VAL A 254 -4.07 3.23 -12.72
C VAL A 254 -5.29 3.92 -12.16
N LEU A 255 -6.11 4.47 -13.06
CA LEU A 255 -7.48 4.82 -12.78
C LEU A 255 -8.40 3.90 -13.59
N ALA A 256 -9.21 3.11 -12.90
CA ALA A 256 -10.29 2.34 -13.50
C ALA A 256 -11.66 2.89 -13.06
N LEU A 257 -12.64 2.82 -13.94
CA LEU A 257 -14.01 3.27 -13.67
C LEU A 257 -14.96 2.08 -13.57
N ALA A 258 -15.81 2.09 -12.56
CA ALA A 258 -16.88 1.12 -12.42
C ALA A 258 -17.89 1.28 -13.58
N VAL A 259 -18.13 0.20 -14.33
CA VAL A 259 -19.12 0.20 -15.42
C VAL A 259 -20.53 -0.11 -14.88
N ALA A 260 -21.54 0.21 -15.69
CA ALA A 260 -22.94 -0.01 -15.32
C ALA A 260 -23.29 -1.51 -15.18
#